data_77c7d9f84d009a2d8cf396ea40158edc
#
_entry.id   77c7d9f84d009a2d8cf396ea40158edc
#
_cell.length_a   1.000
_cell.length_b   1.000
_cell.length_c   1.000
_cell.angle_alpha   90.00
_cell.angle_beta   90.00
_cell.angle_gamma   90.00
#
_symmetry.space_group_name_H-M   'P 1'
#
loop_
_entity.id
_entity.type
_entity.pdbx_description
1 polymer ?
#
loop_
_entity_poly.entity_id
_entity_poly.type
_entity_poly.pdbx_seq_one_letter_code
_entity_poly.pdbx_strand_id
1 'polypeptide(L)'
;VEIAPNKNITDEYAPRYVAIKLLEDDRIMKEQLVTVPNYACMLEVAQKEIQRLEKEYKEDTRTIITNLKYGFIRGALQETFRSGEKDKRQLTTAIDALLTHQWLGFPFLIFFMWLMFQATFSLGSYPMDWIEAGVEALGSWVAGIMPEGPLNDLLVNGVIAGVGGVIVFLPNILILFFFISLMEDTGYMARAAFIMDRMMHKIGLHGKSFIPLLIGFGCNVPAIMATRTLESRRDRIMTMLITPFMSCSARLPVYILLVSAFFPVNQGLILLSVYLIGILLAIGTSFLLKKTLFAKSSDPFVMELPPYWMPTM
;
A
#
# COMPACT_ATOMS: atom_id res chain seq x y z
N VAL A 1 0.44 30.22 -28.91
CA VAL A 1 0.42 31.58 -29.50
C VAL A 1 0.31 32.62 -28.37
N GLU A 2 -0.61 32.47 -27.44
CA GLU A 2 -0.85 33.42 -26.34
C GLU A 2 0.26 33.49 -25.28
N ILE A 3 1.13 32.48 -25.18
CA ILE A 3 2.24 32.40 -24.23
C ILE A 3 3.49 33.14 -24.76
N ALA A 4 3.69 33.14 -26.05
CA ALA A 4 4.88 33.71 -26.71
C ALA A 4 5.15 35.18 -26.41
N PRO A 5 4.17 36.08 -26.27
CA PRO A 5 4.43 37.50 -26.03
C PRO A 5 4.93 37.83 -24.60
N ASN A 6 4.86 36.87 -23.64
CA ASN A 6 5.24 37.11 -22.26
C ASN A 6 6.72 36.79 -22.01
N LYS A 7 7.60 37.77 -22.18
CA LYS A 7 9.06 37.60 -22.01
C LYS A 7 9.47 37.02 -20.65
N ASN A 8 8.83 37.43 -19.58
CA ASN A 8 9.18 36.96 -18.23
C ASN A 8 8.99 35.45 -18.02
N ILE A 9 8.09 34.84 -18.79
CA ILE A 9 7.83 33.39 -18.69
C ILE A 9 8.63 32.64 -19.74
N THR A 10 8.77 33.20 -20.96
CA THR A 10 9.53 32.55 -22.05
C THR A 10 11.02 32.51 -21.79
N ASP A 11 11.54 33.40 -20.92
CA ASP A 11 12.95 33.39 -20.50
C ASP A 11 13.20 32.27 -19.45
N GLU A 12 12.20 31.91 -18.66
CA GLU A 12 12.31 30.86 -17.61
C GLU A 12 11.83 29.49 -18.09
N TYR A 13 10.72 29.46 -18.86
CA TYR A 13 10.11 28.20 -19.34
C TYR A 13 9.83 28.24 -20.84
N ALA A 14 10.14 27.14 -21.54
CA ALA A 14 9.76 27.00 -22.94
C ALA A 14 8.22 27.08 -23.11
N PRO A 15 7.70 27.86 -24.09
CA PRO A 15 6.26 28.04 -24.29
C PRO A 15 5.48 26.73 -24.43
N ARG A 16 6.10 25.73 -25.04
CA ARG A 16 5.54 24.38 -25.19
C ARG A 16 5.38 23.67 -23.85
N TYR A 17 6.31 23.85 -22.93
CA TYR A 17 6.25 23.28 -21.58
C TYR A 17 5.08 23.87 -20.79
N VAL A 18 4.95 25.20 -20.82
CA VAL A 18 3.84 25.92 -20.16
C VAL A 18 2.49 25.46 -20.70
N ALA A 19 2.37 25.33 -22.04
CA ALA A 19 1.13 24.86 -22.67
C ALA A 19 0.76 23.45 -22.23
N ILE A 20 1.72 22.53 -22.20
CA ILE A 20 1.47 21.15 -21.75
C ILE A 20 1.05 21.13 -20.27
N LYS A 21 1.69 21.93 -19.42
CA LYS A 21 1.37 22.02 -18.00
C LYS A 21 -0.02 22.62 -17.74
N LEU A 22 -0.45 23.59 -18.55
CA LEU A 22 -1.82 24.11 -18.49
C LEU A 22 -2.86 23.07 -18.91
N LEU A 23 -2.56 22.28 -19.94
CA LEU A 23 -3.41 21.17 -20.38
C LEU A 23 -3.47 20.02 -19.36
N GLU A 24 -2.38 19.79 -18.61
CA GLU A 24 -2.32 18.84 -17.49
C GLU A 24 -3.06 19.33 -16.23
N ASP A 25 -3.60 20.56 -16.25
CA ASP A 25 -4.26 21.19 -15.10
C ASP A 25 -3.32 21.30 -13.87
N ASP A 26 -2.03 21.58 -14.11
CA ASP A 26 -1.00 21.69 -13.07
C ASP A 26 -1.23 22.92 -12.21
N ARG A 27 -1.42 22.69 -10.90
CA ARG A 27 -1.73 23.73 -9.92
C ARG A 27 -0.56 24.68 -9.70
N ILE A 28 0.65 24.16 -9.66
CA ILE A 28 1.87 24.97 -9.40
C ILE A 28 2.09 25.94 -10.54
N MET A 29 1.98 25.46 -11.78
CA MET A 29 2.11 26.31 -12.96
C MET A 29 1.01 27.36 -13.02
N LYS A 30 -0.23 27.04 -12.66
CA LYS A 30 -1.31 28.03 -12.59
C LYS A 30 -1.03 29.11 -11.56
N GLU A 31 -0.55 28.76 -10.37
CA GLU A 31 -0.19 29.73 -9.32
C GLU A 31 0.94 30.68 -9.76
N GLN A 32 1.93 30.18 -10.50
CA GLN A 32 3.00 30.99 -11.06
C GLN A 32 2.53 31.93 -12.18
N LEU A 33 1.55 31.50 -12.97
CA LEU A 33 1.01 32.27 -14.10
C LEU A 33 -0.01 33.36 -13.70
N VAL A 34 -0.50 33.39 -12.47
CA VAL A 34 -1.50 34.37 -12.00
C VAL A 34 -1.04 35.82 -12.21
N THR A 35 0.27 36.07 -12.13
CA THR A 35 0.85 37.42 -12.27
C THR A 35 0.94 37.90 -13.72
N VAL A 36 0.60 37.06 -14.69
CA VAL A 36 0.76 37.36 -16.12
C VAL A 36 -0.47 38.07 -16.67
N PRO A 37 -0.32 39.18 -17.45
CA PRO A 37 -1.45 39.97 -17.92
C PRO A 37 -2.52 39.19 -18.72
N ASN A 38 -2.08 38.16 -19.49
CA ASN A 38 -2.97 37.38 -20.36
C ASN A 38 -3.41 36.03 -19.72
N TYR A 39 -3.28 35.88 -18.42
CA TYR A 39 -3.58 34.63 -17.73
C TYR A 39 -5.01 34.13 -17.93
N ALA A 40 -6.00 35.02 -17.88
CA ALA A 40 -7.40 34.68 -18.09
C ALA A 40 -7.66 34.11 -19.51
N CYS A 41 -7.06 34.75 -20.54
CA CYS A 41 -7.18 34.29 -21.93
C CYS A 41 -6.46 32.92 -22.13
N MET A 42 -5.29 32.72 -21.52
CA MET A 42 -4.59 31.45 -21.57
C MET A 42 -5.39 30.30 -20.92
N LEU A 43 -6.07 30.58 -19.79
CA LEU A 43 -6.91 29.60 -19.12
C LEU A 43 -8.15 29.25 -19.96
N GLU A 44 -8.80 30.24 -20.55
CA GLU A 44 -9.97 30.01 -21.39
C GLU A 44 -9.66 29.13 -22.60
N VAL A 45 -8.55 29.45 -23.28
CA VAL A 45 -8.06 28.65 -24.42
C VAL A 45 -7.68 27.22 -23.95
N ALA A 46 -6.98 27.09 -22.82
CA ALA A 46 -6.61 25.79 -22.28
C ALA A 46 -7.84 24.94 -21.93
N GLN A 47 -8.85 25.54 -21.29
CA GLN A 47 -10.11 24.83 -20.95
C GLN A 47 -10.88 24.37 -22.19
N LYS A 48 -10.92 25.21 -23.23
CA LYS A 48 -11.55 24.85 -24.50
C LYS A 48 -10.87 23.65 -25.17
N GLU A 49 -9.53 23.64 -25.18
CA GLU A 49 -8.77 22.53 -25.75
C GLU A 49 -8.84 21.27 -24.88
N ILE A 50 -8.89 21.37 -23.56
CA ILE A 50 -9.12 20.26 -22.64
C ILE A 50 -10.47 19.59 -23.00
N GLN A 51 -11.56 20.36 -23.06
CA GLN A 51 -12.88 19.82 -23.40
C GLN A 51 -12.92 19.16 -24.77
N ARG A 52 -12.19 19.72 -25.75
CA ARG A 52 -12.07 19.16 -27.09
C ARG A 52 -11.37 17.80 -27.06
N LEU A 53 -10.21 17.70 -26.37
CA LEU A 53 -9.43 16.47 -26.25
C LEU A 53 -10.21 15.38 -25.52
N GLU A 54 -10.85 15.71 -24.40
CA GLU A 54 -11.65 14.76 -23.62
C GLU A 54 -12.87 14.23 -24.43
N LYS A 55 -13.48 15.09 -25.24
CA LYS A 55 -14.56 14.69 -26.11
C LYS A 55 -14.11 13.76 -27.26
N GLU A 56 -12.93 14.04 -27.82
CA GLU A 56 -12.37 13.30 -28.96
C GLU A 56 -11.85 11.92 -28.53
N TYR A 57 -11.07 11.88 -27.43
CA TYR A 57 -10.41 10.65 -26.96
C TYR A 57 -11.20 9.89 -25.90
N LYS A 58 -12.26 10.49 -25.33
CA LYS A 58 -13.08 9.92 -24.22
C LYS A 58 -12.28 9.53 -23.00
N GLU A 59 -11.14 10.16 -22.79
CA GLU A 59 -10.24 10.00 -21.66
C GLU A 59 -9.88 11.35 -21.06
N ASP A 60 -9.47 11.39 -19.81
CA ASP A 60 -8.97 12.61 -19.14
C ASP A 60 -7.70 13.13 -19.84
N THR A 61 -7.61 14.44 -20.03
CA THR A 61 -6.51 15.09 -20.76
C THR A 61 -5.13 14.75 -20.18
N ARG A 62 -5.01 14.57 -18.87
CA ARG A 62 -3.77 14.14 -18.22
C ARG A 62 -3.34 12.75 -18.68
N THR A 63 -4.29 11.83 -18.77
CA THR A 63 -4.04 10.47 -19.27
C THR A 63 -3.61 10.48 -20.72
N ILE A 64 -4.26 11.28 -21.55
CA ILE A 64 -3.93 11.43 -22.98
C ILE A 64 -2.49 11.94 -23.13
N ILE A 65 -2.11 13.01 -22.42
CA ILE A 65 -0.77 13.60 -22.51
C ILE A 65 0.27 12.60 -21.98
N THR A 66 -0.02 11.90 -20.90
CA THR A 66 0.87 10.88 -20.35
C THR A 66 1.11 9.76 -21.36
N ASN A 67 0.05 9.25 -21.99
CA ASN A 67 0.14 8.21 -23.01
C ASN A 67 0.97 8.67 -24.22
N LEU A 68 0.81 9.94 -24.65
CA LEU A 68 1.61 10.52 -25.73
C LEU A 68 3.11 10.66 -25.35
N LYS A 69 3.41 11.07 -24.11
CA LYS A 69 4.80 11.13 -23.60
C LYS A 69 5.44 9.75 -23.60
N TYR A 70 4.74 8.73 -23.09
CA TYR A 70 5.22 7.35 -23.11
C TYR A 70 5.36 6.79 -24.53
N GLY A 71 4.46 7.14 -25.45
CA GLY A 71 4.55 6.78 -26.86
C GLY A 71 5.83 7.34 -27.50
N PHE A 72 6.14 8.62 -27.24
CA PHE A 72 7.37 9.26 -27.70
C PHE A 72 8.62 8.61 -27.13
N ILE A 73 8.64 8.36 -25.80
CA ILE A 73 9.75 7.70 -25.11
C ILE A 73 9.98 6.29 -25.67
N ARG A 74 8.91 5.53 -25.90
CA ARG A 74 9.00 4.19 -26.50
C ARG A 74 9.58 4.24 -27.91
N GLY A 75 9.16 5.22 -28.74
CA GLY A 75 9.70 5.41 -30.07
C GLY A 75 11.20 5.70 -30.04
N ALA A 76 11.63 6.65 -29.22
CA ALA A 76 13.04 6.99 -29.07
C ALA A 76 13.88 5.83 -28.52
N LEU A 77 13.36 5.08 -27.56
CA LEU A 77 14.01 3.88 -27.01
C LEU A 77 14.13 2.75 -28.05
N GLN A 78 13.13 2.59 -28.92
CA GLN A 78 13.16 1.56 -29.96
C GLN A 78 14.28 1.78 -30.97
N GLU A 79 14.63 3.04 -31.25
CA GLU A 79 15.72 3.39 -32.16
C GLU A 79 17.10 3.33 -31.50
N THR A 80 17.19 3.68 -30.22
CA THR A 80 18.47 3.89 -29.53
C THR A 80 18.85 2.75 -28.59
N PHE A 81 17.87 2.01 -28.07
CA PHE A 81 18.08 0.96 -27.06
C PHE A 81 17.88 -0.44 -27.62
N ARG A 82 18.99 -1.17 -27.79
CA ARG A 82 18.96 -2.61 -28.07
C ARG A 82 18.93 -3.38 -26.75
N SER A 83 17.75 -3.86 -26.37
CA SER A 83 17.58 -4.72 -25.20
C SER A 83 18.33 -6.03 -25.39
N GLY A 84 19.39 -6.26 -24.62
CA GLY A 84 20.12 -7.55 -24.60
C GLY A 84 19.36 -8.69 -23.89
N GLU A 85 18.22 -8.40 -23.22
CA GLU A 85 17.48 -9.35 -22.40
C GLU A 85 16.07 -9.66 -22.94
N LYS A 86 15.96 -10.02 -24.22
CA LYS A 86 14.66 -10.36 -24.82
C LYS A 86 13.96 -11.53 -24.11
N ASP A 87 14.71 -12.54 -23.67
CA ASP A 87 14.13 -13.75 -23.07
C ASP A 87 13.50 -13.51 -21.69
N LYS A 88 14.12 -12.72 -20.84
CA LYS A 88 13.56 -12.40 -19.50
C LYS A 88 12.30 -11.57 -19.59
N ARG A 89 12.20 -10.64 -20.54
CA ARG A 89 10.99 -9.85 -20.76
C ARG A 89 9.80 -10.68 -21.24
N GLN A 90 10.03 -11.65 -22.12
CA GLN A 90 8.96 -12.52 -22.63
C GLN A 90 8.39 -13.40 -21.51
N LEU A 91 9.23 -13.96 -20.66
CA LEU A 91 8.82 -14.73 -19.49
C LEU A 91 8.03 -13.88 -18.49
N THR A 92 8.51 -12.67 -18.19
CA THR A 92 7.80 -11.72 -17.33
C THR A 92 6.41 -11.37 -17.90
N THR A 93 6.33 -11.10 -19.20
CA THR A 93 5.05 -10.75 -19.85
C THR A 93 4.07 -11.92 -19.84
N ALA A 94 4.53 -13.16 -20.02
CA ALA A 94 3.68 -14.35 -19.97
C ALA A 94 3.14 -14.61 -18.56
N ILE A 95 4.01 -14.47 -17.53
CA ILE A 95 3.62 -14.60 -16.13
C ILE A 95 2.66 -13.46 -15.74
N ASP A 96 2.94 -12.24 -16.17
CA ASP A 96 2.06 -11.08 -15.91
C ASP A 96 0.69 -11.25 -16.55
N ALA A 97 0.61 -11.76 -17.77
CA ALA A 97 -0.67 -12.03 -18.43
C ALA A 97 -1.56 -13.00 -17.64
N LEU A 98 -0.96 -13.95 -16.92
CA LEU A 98 -1.67 -14.88 -16.05
C LEU A 98 -2.01 -14.25 -14.70
N LEU A 99 -1.03 -13.62 -14.04
CA LEU A 99 -1.18 -13.07 -12.69
C LEU A 99 -2.03 -11.80 -12.65
N THR A 100 -1.97 -10.94 -13.68
CA THR A 100 -2.76 -9.71 -13.76
C THR A 100 -4.10 -9.89 -14.48
N HIS A 101 -4.46 -11.11 -14.82
CA HIS A 101 -5.74 -11.40 -15.46
C HIS A 101 -6.90 -11.01 -14.54
N GLN A 102 -7.93 -10.34 -15.10
CA GLN A 102 -9.04 -9.74 -14.35
C GLN A 102 -9.78 -10.72 -13.41
N TRP A 103 -9.88 -12.00 -13.76
CA TRP A 103 -10.56 -13.04 -12.98
C TRP A 103 -9.60 -13.95 -12.22
N LEU A 104 -8.45 -14.28 -12.81
CA LEU A 104 -7.46 -15.19 -12.21
C LEU A 104 -6.52 -14.51 -11.23
N GLY A 105 -6.28 -13.20 -11.39
CA GLY A 105 -5.37 -12.46 -10.50
C GLY A 105 -5.85 -12.45 -9.05
N PHE A 106 -7.17 -12.35 -8.82
CA PHE A 106 -7.73 -12.35 -7.46
C PHE A 106 -7.56 -13.68 -6.71
N PRO A 107 -7.89 -14.86 -7.28
CA PRO A 107 -7.57 -16.16 -6.68
C PRO A 107 -6.07 -16.36 -6.41
N PHE A 108 -5.19 -15.95 -7.34
CA PHE A 108 -3.75 -16.03 -7.13
C PHE A 108 -3.29 -15.15 -5.97
N LEU A 109 -3.82 -13.93 -5.86
CA LEU A 109 -3.53 -13.04 -4.74
C LEU A 109 -3.91 -13.70 -3.41
N ILE A 110 -5.12 -14.27 -3.30
CA ILE A 110 -5.59 -14.94 -2.09
C ILE A 110 -4.70 -16.16 -1.80
N PHE A 111 -4.33 -16.93 -2.81
CA PHE A 111 -3.47 -18.10 -2.66
C PHE A 111 -2.07 -17.74 -2.12
N PHE A 112 -1.42 -16.73 -2.70
CA PHE A 112 -0.11 -16.28 -2.22
C PHE A 112 -0.18 -15.70 -0.82
N MET A 113 -1.24 -14.96 -0.49
CA MET A 113 -1.48 -14.47 0.85
C MET A 113 -1.68 -15.60 1.85
N TRP A 114 -2.52 -16.57 1.51
CA TRP A 114 -2.73 -17.75 2.34
C TRP A 114 -1.42 -18.52 2.55
N LEU A 115 -0.65 -18.73 1.48
CA LEU A 115 0.65 -19.39 1.54
C LEU A 115 1.62 -18.66 2.48
N MET A 116 1.71 -17.34 2.36
CA MET A 116 2.56 -16.49 3.18
C MET A 116 2.18 -16.61 4.67
N PHE A 117 0.89 -16.48 4.98
CA PHE A 117 0.43 -16.61 6.36
C PHE A 117 0.63 -18.03 6.90
N GLN A 118 0.28 -19.05 6.12
CA GLN A 118 0.47 -20.44 6.52
C GLN A 118 1.95 -20.75 6.78
N ALA A 119 2.85 -20.31 5.90
CA ALA A 119 4.29 -20.48 6.10
C ALA A 119 4.79 -19.73 7.34
N THR A 120 4.35 -18.48 7.54
CA THR A 120 4.72 -17.67 8.70
C THR A 120 4.33 -18.36 10.01
N PHE A 121 3.09 -18.81 10.14
CA PHE A 121 2.62 -19.44 11.37
C PHE A 121 3.21 -20.84 11.58
N SER A 122 3.35 -21.63 10.52
CA SER A 122 3.94 -22.99 10.64
C SER A 122 5.44 -22.95 10.96
N LEU A 123 6.20 -22.05 10.34
CA LEU A 123 7.62 -21.92 10.64
C LEU A 123 7.87 -21.19 11.95
N GLY A 124 6.99 -20.23 12.29
CA GLY A 124 7.09 -19.43 13.51
C GLY A 124 6.78 -20.20 14.77
N SER A 125 5.94 -21.25 14.72
CA SER A 125 5.58 -22.03 15.90
C SER A 125 6.78 -22.70 16.57
N TYR A 126 7.72 -23.27 15.81
CA TYR A 126 8.90 -23.96 16.37
C TYR A 126 9.77 -23.04 17.27
N PRO A 127 10.26 -21.89 16.80
CA PRO A 127 11.02 -21.01 17.68
C PRO A 127 10.17 -20.36 18.77
N MET A 128 8.87 -20.17 18.56
CA MET A 128 7.96 -19.68 19.61
C MET A 128 7.90 -20.68 20.76
N ASP A 129 7.68 -21.97 20.50
CA ASP A 129 7.59 -23.03 21.51
C ASP A 129 8.91 -23.13 22.32
N TRP A 130 10.07 -22.98 21.67
CA TRP A 130 11.36 -22.98 22.36
C TRP A 130 11.54 -21.78 23.31
N ILE A 131 11.12 -20.60 22.87
CA ILE A 131 11.21 -19.40 23.70
C ILE A 131 10.20 -19.49 24.86
N GLU A 132 8.99 -19.97 24.59
CA GLU A 132 7.95 -20.19 25.62
C GLU A 132 8.46 -21.15 26.71
N ALA A 133 8.99 -22.30 26.32
CA ALA A 133 9.61 -23.24 27.25
C ALA A 133 10.76 -22.61 28.05
N GLY A 134 11.57 -21.75 27.41
CA GLY A 134 12.63 -21.00 28.09
C GLY A 134 12.09 -19.99 29.13
N VAL A 135 11.03 -19.27 28.78
CA VAL A 135 10.38 -18.30 29.69
C VAL A 135 9.73 -19.03 30.88
N GLU A 136 9.04 -20.15 30.62
CA GLU A 136 8.46 -20.99 31.68
C GLU A 136 9.52 -21.58 32.61
N ALA A 137 10.66 -22.05 32.07
CA ALA A 137 11.79 -22.55 32.86
C ALA A 137 12.39 -21.45 33.74
N LEU A 138 12.55 -20.23 33.20
CA LEU A 138 12.99 -19.07 33.98
C LEU A 138 11.99 -18.70 35.08
N GLY A 139 10.72 -18.70 34.78
CA GLY A 139 9.64 -18.43 35.75
C GLY A 139 9.63 -19.43 36.89
N SER A 140 9.73 -20.74 36.58
CA SER A 140 9.79 -21.82 37.58
C SER A 140 11.07 -21.77 38.43
N TRP A 141 12.20 -21.44 37.82
CA TRP A 141 13.49 -21.27 38.55
C TRP A 141 13.42 -20.12 39.55
N VAL A 142 12.88 -18.97 39.16
CA VAL A 142 12.72 -17.81 40.04
C VAL A 142 11.72 -18.10 41.16
N ALA A 143 10.60 -18.75 40.83
CA ALA A 143 9.60 -19.16 41.82
C ALA A 143 10.18 -20.14 42.88
N GLY A 144 11.11 -21.01 42.48
CA GLY A 144 11.77 -21.95 43.42
C GLY A 144 12.80 -21.32 44.35
N ILE A 145 13.37 -20.17 44.02
CA ILE A 145 14.39 -19.49 44.84
C ILE A 145 13.74 -18.51 45.84
N MET A 146 12.60 -17.91 45.48
CA MET A 146 11.94 -16.90 46.32
C MET A 146 10.85 -17.52 47.18
N PRO A 147 10.68 -17.08 48.43
CA PRO A 147 9.55 -17.50 49.25
C PRO A 147 8.25 -17.00 48.65
N GLU A 148 7.18 -17.77 48.83
CA GLU A 148 5.82 -17.42 48.41
C GLU A 148 5.39 -16.07 49.00
N GLY A 149 5.09 -15.11 48.16
CA GLY A 149 4.68 -13.75 48.54
C GLY A 149 4.31 -12.86 47.36
N PRO A 150 3.73 -11.68 47.61
CA PRO A 150 3.29 -10.78 46.56
C PRO A 150 4.43 -10.30 45.64
N LEU A 151 5.67 -10.36 46.10
CA LEU A 151 6.85 -9.99 45.33
C LEU A 151 7.23 -11.08 44.31
N ASN A 152 7.06 -12.35 44.70
CA ASN A 152 7.23 -13.51 43.81
C ASN A 152 6.18 -13.47 42.69
N ASP A 153 4.92 -13.26 43.03
CA ASP A 153 3.83 -13.12 42.05
C ASP A 153 4.06 -11.97 41.09
N LEU A 154 4.51 -10.82 41.55
CA LEU A 154 4.84 -9.68 40.72
C LEU A 154 5.96 -10.00 39.72
N LEU A 155 7.04 -10.67 40.19
CA LEU A 155 8.18 -11.00 39.33
C LEU A 155 7.84 -12.10 38.32
N VAL A 156 7.21 -13.19 38.76
CA VAL A 156 6.94 -14.34 37.90
C VAL A 156 5.77 -14.06 36.96
N ASN A 157 4.61 -13.68 37.50
CA ASN A 157 3.40 -13.50 36.74
C ASN A 157 3.27 -12.10 36.10
N GLY A 158 3.96 -11.09 36.67
CA GLY A 158 3.99 -9.74 36.10
C GLY A 158 5.13 -9.56 35.09
N VAL A 159 6.38 -9.61 35.58
CA VAL A 159 7.55 -9.24 34.75
C VAL A 159 7.93 -10.35 33.79
N ILE A 160 8.15 -11.59 34.29
CA ILE A 160 8.64 -12.69 33.44
C ILE A 160 7.58 -13.10 32.43
N ALA A 161 6.34 -13.31 32.88
CA ALA A 161 5.24 -13.65 31.97
C ALA A 161 4.91 -12.51 31.01
N GLY A 162 4.92 -11.25 31.44
CA GLY A 162 4.65 -10.10 30.60
C GLY A 162 5.71 -9.86 29.52
N VAL A 163 6.99 -9.83 29.92
CA VAL A 163 8.12 -9.66 28.98
C VAL A 163 8.27 -10.89 28.10
N GLY A 164 8.15 -12.10 28.69
CA GLY A 164 8.19 -13.37 27.96
C GLY A 164 7.12 -13.44 26.88
N GLY A 165 5.88 -13.08 27.20
CA GLY A 165 4.78 -13.04 26.23
C GLY A 165 5.06 -12.15 25.02
N VAL A 166 5.80 -11.04 25.17
CA VAL A 166 6.21 -10.21 24.03
C VAL A 166 7.34 -10.88 23.23
N ILE A 167 8.34 -11.44 23.90
CA ILE A 167 9.51 -12.07 23.25
C ILE A 167 9.08 -13.32 22.44
N VAL A 168 8.12 -14.08 22.94
CA VAL A 168 7.59 -15.27 22.24
C VAL A 168 7.06 -14.93 20.85
N PHE A 169 6.49 -13.75 20.64
CA PHE A 169 5.98 -13.34 19.29
C PHE A 169 7.06 -12.81 18.35
N LEU A 170 8.27 -12.52 18.85
CA LEU A 170 9.34 -11.93 18.04
C LEU A 170 9.72 -12.77 16.80
N PRO A 171 9.93 -14.10 16.91
CA PRO A 171 10.25 -14.93 15.75
C PRO A 171 9.18 -14.90 14.67
N ASN A 172 7.92 -14.93 15.06
CA ASN A 172 6.80 -14.90 14.10
C ASN A 172 6.79 -13.57 13.32
N ILE A 173 7.07 -12.46 14.00
CA ILE A 173 7.18 -11.15 13.37
C ILE A 173 8.36 -11.12 12.39
N LEU A 174 9.53 -11.64 12.75
CA LEU A 174 10.71 -11.69 11.88
C LEU A 174 10.46 -12.54 10.62
N ILE A 175 9.83 -13.70 10.76
CA ILE A 175 9.49 -14.57 9.63
C ILE A 175 8.45 -13.88 8.73
N LEU A 176 7.46 -13.20 9.29
CA LEU A 176 6.49 -12.43 8.53
C LEU A 176 7.18 -11.32 7.71
N PHE A 177 8.11 -10.58 8.32
CA PHE A 177 8.89 -9.56 7.62
C PHE A 177 9.73 -10.13 6.49
N PHE A 178 10.35 -11.28 6.72
CA PHE A 178 11.11 -11.98 5.69
C PHE A 178 10.24 -12.30 4.48
N PHE A 179 9.04 -12.86 4.67
CA PHE A 179 8.13 -13.16 3.56
C PHE A 179 7.59 -11.90 2.87
N ILE A 180 7.30 -10.84 3.63
CA ILE A 180 6.88 -9.56 3.04
C ILE A 180 8.00 -8.99 2.16
N SER A 181 9.24 -8.97 2.65
CA SER A 181 10.39 -8.51 1.87
C SER A 181 10.61 -9.35 0.63
N LEU A 182 10.47 -10.66 0.73
CA LEU A 182 10.55 -11.57 -0.42
C LEU A 182 9.49 -11.26 -1.48
N MET A 183 8.25 -10.98 -1.09
CA MET A 183 7.18 -10.61 -2.01
C MET A 183 7.40 -9.22 -2.64
N GLU A 184 8.02 -8.30 -1.90
CA GLU A 184 8.38 -6.97 -2.39
C GLU A 184 9.54 -7.07 -3.40
N ASP A 185 10.62 -7.76 -3.06
CA ASP A 185 11.79 -7.93 -3.92
C ASP A 185 11.48 -8.67 -5.22
N THR A 186 10.61 -9.67 -5.18
CA THR A 186 10.13 -10.36 -6.39
C THR A 186 9.26 -9.48 -7.29
N GLY A 187 8.80 -8.31 -6.80
CA GLY A 187 7.92 -7.41 -7.52
C GLY A 187 6.45 -7.85 -7.56
N TYR A 188 6.07 -8.90 -6.81
CA TYR A 188 4.69 -9.37 -6.74
C TYR A 188 3.75 -8.32 -6.12
N MET A 189 4.23 -7.54 -5.14
CA MET A 189 3.46 -6.48 -4.51
C MET A 189 2.94 -5.42 -5.48
N ALA A 190 3.72 -5.07 -6.52
CA ALA A 190 3.28 -4.13 -7.55
C ALA A 190 2.09 -4.70 -8.35
N ARG A 191 2.11 -6.01 -8.68
CA ARG A 191 1.02 -6.69 -9.39
C ARG A 191 -0.23 -6.79 -8.53
N ALA A 192 -0.06 -7.11 -7.25
CA ALA A 192 -1.15 -7.11 -6.28
C ALA A 192 -1.83 -5.74 -6.19
N ALA A 193 -1.05 -4.66 -6.13
CA ALA A 193 -1.57 -3.29 -6.14
C ALA A 193 -2.31 -2.97 -7.44
N PHE A 194 -1.81 -3.41 -8.59
CA PHE A 194 -2.46 -3.23 -9.89
C PHE A 194 -3.81 -3.94 -9.98
N ILE A 195 -3.90 -5.20 -9.53
CA ILE A 195 -5.16 -5.97 -9.52
C ILE A 195 -6.21 -5.28 -8.63
N MET A 196 -5.77 -4.78 -7.48
CA MET A 196 -6.66 -4.17 -6.48
C MET A 196 -6.99 -2.71 -6.77
N ASP A 197 -6.32 -2.06 -7.72
CA ASP A 197 -6.48 -0.63 -8.02
C ASP A 197 -7.93 -0.25 -8.31
N ARG A 198 -8.63 -1.03 -9.14
CA ARG A 198 -10.05 -0.80 -9.45
C ARG A 198 -10.94 -0.80 -8.21
N MET A 199 -10.66 -1.69 -7.24
CA MET A 199 -11.43 -1.79 -6.00
C MET A 199 -11.08 -0.64 -5.05
N MET A 200 -9.79 -0.30 -4.95
CA MET A 200 -9.31 0.80 -4.12
C MET A 200 -9.84 2.15 -4.61
N HIS A 201 -9.92 2.38 -5.91
CA HIS A 201 -10.51 3.59 -6.48
C HIS A 201 -11.98 3.81 -6.10
N LYS A 202 -12.77 2.73 -6.02
CA LYS A 202 -14.16 2.82 -5.55
C LYS A 202 -14.27 3.30 -4.11
N ILE A 203 -13.34 2.90 -3.26
CA ILE A 203 -13.26 3.29 -1.84
C ILE A 203 -12.64 4.68 -1.69
N GLY A 204 -11.99 5.20 -2.74
CA GLY A 204 -11.35 6.53 -2.74
C GLY A 204 -9.89 6.53 -2.35
N LEU A 205 -9.25 5.38 -2.42
CA LEU A 205 -7.82 5.15 -2.23
C LEU A 205 -7.14 4.81 -3.56
N HIS A 206 -5.85 5.02 -3.64
CA HIS A 206 -5.03 4.55 -4.76
C HIS A 206 -4.67 3.07 -4.63
N GLY A 207 -4.43 2.38 -5.76
CA GLY A 207 -4.01 0.98 -5.78
C GLY A 207 -2.77 0.70 -4.93
N LYS A 208 -1.78 1.61 -4.92
CA LYS A 208 -0.59 1.49 -4.04
C LYS A 208 -0.95 1.46 -2.55
N SER A 209 -2.07 2.05 -2.12
CA SER A 209 -2.52 2.02 -0.73
C SER A 209 -2.92 0.62 -0.27
N PHE A 210 -3.19 -0.29 -1.22
CA PHE A 210 -3.47 -1.68 -0.90
C PHE A 210 -2.29 -2.39 -0.25
N ILE A 211 -1.05 -2.07 -0.65
CA ILE A 211 0.17 -2.68 -0.11
C ILE A 211 0.28 -2.46 1.42
N PRO A 212 0.26 -1.23 1.95
CA PRO A 212 0.22 -1.00 3.39
C PRO A 212 -0.96 -1.67 4.10
N LEU A 213 -2.16 -1.62 3.51
CA LEU A 213 -3.34 -2.25 4.12
C LEU A 213 -3.18 -3.77 4.22
N LEU A 214 -2.62 -4.41 3.21
CA LEU A 214 -2.34 -5.83 3.19
C LEU A 214 -1.31 -6.22 4.25
N ILE A 215 -0.20 -5.48 4.35
CA ILE A 215 0.79 -5.64 5.41
C ILE A 215 0.15 -5.47 6.79
N GLY A 216 -0.85 -4.60 6.92
CA GLY A 216 -1.60 -4.33 8.15
C GLY A 216 -2.32 -5.53 8.75
N PHE A 217 -2.72 -6.51 7.94
CA PHE A 217 -3.25 -7.79 8.45
C PHE A 217 -2.17 -8.62 9.18
N GLY A 218 -0.92 -8.48 8.78
CA GLY A 218 0.20 -9.09 9.49
C GLY A 218 0.64 -8.25 10.69
N CYS A 219 1.09 -7.02 10.44
CA CYS A 219 1.56 -6.09 11.46
C CYS A 219 1.32 -4.63 11.06
N ASN A 220 0.65 -3.88 11.93
CA ASN A 220 0.31 -2.47 11.67
C ASN A 220 1.54 -1.54 11.66
N VAL A 221 2.61 -1.88 12.37
CA VAL A 221 3.81 -1.02 12.44
C VAL A 221 4.49 -0.87 11.08
N PRO A 222 4.92 -1.96 10.40
CA PRO A 222 5.48 -1.85 9.06
C PRO A 222 4.46 -1.34 8.05
N ALA A 223 3.18 -1.65 8.21
CA ALA A 223 2.12 -1.14 7.36
C ALA A 223 2.06 0.40 7.35
N ILE A 224 2.12 1.02 8.53
CA ILE A 224 2.17 2.49 8.65
C ILE A 224 3.48 3.03 8.07
N MET A 225 4.61 2.36 8.30
CA MET A 225 5.89 2.77 7.71
C MET A 225 5.87 2.67 6.18
N ALA A 226 5.28 1.63 5.61
CA ALA A 226 5.12 1.45 4.17
C ALA A 226 4.27 2.54 3.51
N THR A 227 3.41 3.25 4.24
CA THR A 227 2.66 4.38 3.68
C THR A 227 3.57 5.51 3.18
N ARG A 228 4.84 5.57 3.62
CA ARG A 228 5.82 6.56 3.15
C ARG A 228 6.13 6.42 1.66
N THR A 229 5.93 5.25 1.08
CA THR A 229 6.12 5.00 -0.36
C THR A 229 5.01 5.61 -1.23
N LEU A 230 3.91 6.06 -0.61
CA LEU A 230 2.81 6.71 -1.31
C LEU A 230 3.20 8.16 -1.67
N GLU A 231 3.07 8.51 -2.93
CA GLU A 231 3.45 9.82 -3.48
C GLU A 231 2.53 10.93 -2.99
N SER A 232 1.20 10.65 -2.98
CA SER A 232 0.19 11.60 -2.55
C SER A 232 0.16 11.71 -1.02
N ARG A 233 0.34 12.94 -0.49
CA ARG A 233 0.21 13.22 0.95
C ARG A 233 -1.18 12.84 1.48
N ARG A 234 -2.21 13.03 0.66
CA ARG A 234 -3.59 12.67 0.97
C ARG A 234 -3.73 11.17 1.20
N ASP A 235 -3.29 10.36 0.22
CA ASP A 235 -3.41 8.90 0.30
C ASP A 235 -2.58 8.32 1.43
N ARG A 236 -1.41 8.91 1.69
CA ARG A 236 -0.58 8.57 2.84
C ARG A 236 -1.32 8.74 4.16
N ILE A 237 -1.92 9.92 4.40
CA ILE A 237 -2.66 10.21 5.63
C ILE A 237 -3.90 9.32 5.74
N MET A 238 -4.66 9.17 4.65
CA MET A 238 -5.84 8.32 4.63
C MET A 238 -5.49 6.86 4.95
N THR A 239 -4.46 6.32 4.31
CA THR A 239 -4.00 4.95 4.54
C THR A 239 -3.50 4.76 5.97
N MET A 240 -2.73 5.71 6.52
CA MET A 240 -2.29 5.68 7.93
C MET A 240 -3.46 5.63 8.92
N LEU A 241 -4.51 6.41 8.68
CA LEU A 241 -5.68 6.44 9.55
C LEU A 241 -6.55 5.19 9.46
N ILE A 242 -6.55 4.52 8.31
CA ILE A 242 -7.36 3.33 8.07
C ILE A 242 -6.64 2.05 8.51
N THR A 243 -5.31 2.01 8.41
CA THR A 243 -4.49 0.84 8.77
C THR A 243 -4.80 0.27 10.16
N PRO A 244 -5.01 1.05 11.24
CA PRO A 244 -5.32 0.51 12.56
C PRO A 244 -6.65 -0.25 12.66
N PHE A 245 -7.58 -0.09 11.72
CA PHE A 245 -8.81 -0.88 11.68
C PHE A 245 -8.57 -2.30 11.14
N MET A 246 -7.44 -2.53 10.47
CA MET A 246 -7.04 -3.87 10.08
C MET A 246 -6.57 -4.63 11.30
N SER A 247 -7.22 -5.77 11.59
CA SER A 247 -6.86 -6.61 12.73
C SER A 247 -5.57 -7.38 12.41
N CYS A 248 -4.48 -7.03 13.08
CA CYS A 248 -3.21 -7.72 12.92
C CYS A 248 -3.14 -9.00 13.78
N SER A 249 -2.20 -9.88 13.46
CA SER A 249 -2.01 -11.16 14.14
C SER A 249 -1.76 -11.01 15.65
N ALA A 250 -1.12 -9.94 16.10
CA ALA A 250 -0.87 -9.66 17.51
C ALA A 250 -2.15 -9.38 18.33
N ARG A 251 -3.24 -8.98 17.70
CA ARG A 251 -4.55 -8.78 18.39
C ARG A 251 -5.35 -10.07 18.53
N LEU A 252 -5.03 -11.09 17.75
CA LEU A 252 -5.77 -12.35 17.72
C LEU A 252 -5.83 -13.05 19.09
N PRO A 253 -4.73 -13.17 19.86
CA PRO A 253 -4.79 -13.76 21.22
C PRO A 253 -5.73 -13.00 22.16
N VAL A 254 -5.73 -11.67 22.10
CA VAL A 254 -6.63 -10.84 22.91
C VAL A 254 -8.10 -11.05 22.51
N TYR A 255 -8.37 -11.15 21.22
CA TYR A 255 -9.73 -11.45 20.75
C TYR A 255 -10.19 -12.84 21.16
N ILE A 256 -9.33 -13.85 21.05
CA ILE A 256 -9.64 -15.22 21.50
C ILE A 256 -9.95 -15.22 22.99
N LEU A 257 -9.12 -14.57 23.82
CA LEU A 257 -9.31 -14.50 25.26
C LEU A 257 -10.65 -13.85 25.61
N LEU A 258 -10.95 -12.68 25.00
CA LEU A 258 -12.22 -12.00 25.24
C LEU A 258 -13.42 -12.80 24.75
N VAL A 259 -13.33 -13.38 23.55
CA VAL A 259 -14.42 -14.16 22.97
C VAL A 259 -14.66 -15.44 23.78
N SER A 260 -13.60 -16.12 24.25
CA SER A 260 -13.74 -17.32 25.10
C SER A 260 -14.34 -17.01 26.46
N ALA A 261 -14.05 -15.83 27.03
CA ALA A 261 -14.58 -15.42 28.33
C ALA A 261 -16.08 -15.05 28.28
N PHE A 262 -16.51 -14.35 27.20
CA PHE A 262 -17.87 -13.83 27.11
C PHE A 262 -18.82 -14.71 26.29
N PHE A 263 -18.30 -15.52 25.36
CA PHE A 263 -19.11 -16.30 24.42
C PHE A 263 -18.64 -17.76 24.37
N PRO A 264 -19.22 -18.65 25.18
CA PRO A 264 -18.82 -20.07 25.20
C PRO A 264 -19.25 -20.84 23.95
N VAL A 265 -20.17 -20.28 23.14
CA VAL A 265 -20.72 -20.93 21.94
C VAL A 265 -20.39 -20.07 20.71
N ASN A 266 -20.05 -20.74 19.60
CA ASN A 266 -19.80 -20.09 18.29
C ASN A 266 -18.63 -19.06 18.27
N GLN A 267 -17.58 -19.32 19.03
CA GLN A 267 -16.40 -18.43 19.13
C GLN A 267 -15.81 -18.03 17.77
N GLY A 268 -15.72 -18.98 16.84
CA GLY A 268 -15.19 -18.72 15.50
C GLY A 268 -16.04 -17.74 14.68
N LEU A 269 -17.36 -17.82 14.79
CA LEU A 269 -18.28 -16.92 14.08
C LEU A 269 -18.21 -15.49 14.66
N ILE A 270 -18.06 -15.36 15.96
CA ILE A 270 -17.90 -14.06 16.62
C ILE A 270 -16.55 -13.44 16.23
N LEU A 271 -15.48 -14.23 16.22
CA LEU A 271 -14.17 -13.76 15.77
C LEU A 271 -14.23 -13.26 14.32
N LEU A 272 -14.86 -14.04 13.43
CA LEU A 272 -15.08 -13.62 12.05
C LEU A 272 -15.88 -12.31 11.98
N SER A 273 -16.91 -12.13 12.80
CA SER A 273 -17.72 -10.90 12.82
C SER A 273 -16.90 -9.68 13.24
N VAL A 274 -15.99 -9.82 14.20
CA VAL A 274 -15.08 -8.74 14.63
C VAL A 274 -14.16 -8.31 13.49
N TYR A 275 -13.60 -9.26 12.73
CA TYR A 275 -12.79 -8.96 11.55
C TYR A 275 -13.59 -8.25 10.46
N LEU A 276 -14.81 -8.73 10.17
CA LEU A 276 -15.70 -8.10 9.19
C LEU A 276 -16.10 -6.67 9.60
N ILE A 277 -16.41 -6.45 10.86
CA ILE A 277 -16.70 -5.11 11.40
C ILE A 277 -15.49 -4.20 11.23
N GLY A 278 -14.27 -4.67 11.52
CA GLY A 278 -13.04 -3.91 11.30
C GLY A 278 -12.87 -3.46 9.85
N ILE A 279 -13.08 -4.37 8.90
CA ILE A 279 -13.01 -4.06 7.45
C ILE A 279 -14.11 -3.06 7.04
N LEU A 280 -15.34 -3.24 7.51
CA LEU A 280 -16.46 -2.33 7.21
C LEU A 280 -16.20 -0.92 7.78
N LEU A 281 -15.67 -0.83 8.99
CA LEU A 281 -15.27 0.45 9.58
C LEU A 281 -14.12 1.11 8.80
N ALA A 282 -13.15 0.34 8.33
CA ALA A 282 -12.08 0.83 7.48
C ALA A 282 -12.62 1.45 6.16
N ILE A 283 -13.53 0.75 5.50
CA ILE A 283 -14.20 1.23 4.27
C ILE A 283 -15.05 2.47 4.58
N GLY A 284 -15.85 2.44 5.64
CA GLY A 284 -16.69 3.55 6.06
C GLY A 284 -15.89 4.82 6.38
N THR A 285 -14.79 4.65 7.13
CA THR A 285 -13.87 5.76 7.47
C THR A 285 -13.20 6.33 6.22
N SER A 286 -12.79 5.46 5.28
CA SER A 286 -12.24 5.90 4.00
C SER A 286 -13.23 6.77 3.23
N PHE A 287 -14.47 6.33 3.15
CA PHE A 287 -15.54 7.07 2.44
C PHE A 287 -15.85 8.41 3.12
N LEU A 288 -15.90 8.41 4.46
CA LEU A 288 -16.12 9.62 5.25
C LEU A 288 -15.00 10.64 5.05
N LEU A 289 -13.73 10.20 5.14
CA LEU A 289 -12.56 11.06 4.95
C LEU A 289 -12.48 11.61 3.52
N LYS A 290 -12.82 10.80 2.51
CA LYS A 290 -12.91 11.25 1.13
C LYS A 290 -13.91 12.40 0.97
N LYS A 291 -15.07 12.30 1.62
CA LYS A 291 -16.14 13.30 1.49
C LYS A 291 -15.88 14.56 2.31
N THR A 292 -15.25 14.44 3.48
CA THR A 292 -15.07 15.55 4.42
C THR A 292 -13.76 16.31 4.24
N LEU A 293 -12.63 15.61 4.31
CA LEU A 293 -11.31 16.26 4.31
C LEU A 293 -10.69 16.37 2.92
N PHE A 294 -11.03 15.49 1.98
CA PHE A 294 -10.28 15.33 0.74
C PHE A 294 -11.16 15.34 -0.52
N ALA A 295 -12.15 16.24 -0.57
CA ALA A 295 -13.13 16.32 -1.65
C ALA A 295 -12.54 16.71 -3.03
N LYS A 296 -11.30 17.22 -3.11
CA LYS A 296 -10.68 17.71 -4.35
C LYS A 296 -9.41 16.93 -4.69
N SER A 297 -9.33 16.46 -5.93
CA SER A 297 -8.26 15.81 -6.70
C SER A 297 -8.12 14.30 -6.53
N SER A 298 -8.41 13.59 -7.61
CA SER A 298 -7.85 12.27 -7.88
C SER A 298 -6.78 12.47 -8.95
N ASP A 299 -5.51 12.37 -8.58
CA ASP A 299 -4.45 12.36 -9.56
C ASP A 299 -4.48 11.03 -10.31
N PRO A 300 -4.38 11.01 -11.64
CA PRO A 300 -4.37 9.78 -12.41
C PRO A 300 -3.14 8.97 -12.03
N PHE A 301 -3.37 7.71 -11.71
CA PHE A 301 -2.30 6.81 -11.29
C PHE A 301 -1.75 6.05 -12.50
N VAL A 302 -0.47 6.22 -12.76
CA VAL A 302 0.28 5.42 -13.73
C VAL A 302 1.30 4.60 -12.97
N MET A 303 1.16 3.28 -12.96
CA MET A 303 2.11 2.37 -12.34
C MET A 303 2.85 1.60 -13.43
N GLU A 304 4.16 1.75 -13.48
CA GLU A 304 5.03 0.85 -14.22
C GLU A 304 5.23 -0.43 -13.42
N LEU A 305 4.97 -1.57 -14.05
CA LEU A 305 5.24 -2.86 -13.44
C LEU A 305 6.74 -3.16 -13.58
N PRO A 306 7.49 -3.27 -12.47
CA PRO A 306 8.90 -3.61 -12.52
C PRO A 306 9.09 -5.05 -13.07
N PRO A 307 10.19 -5.35 -13.77
CA PRO A 307 10.50 -6.73 -14.15
C PRO A 307 10.68 -7.59 -12.88
N TYR A 308 10.45 -8.90 -13.01
CA TYR A 308 10.74 -9.81 -11.91
C TYR A 308 12.26 -9.90 -11.69
N TRP A 309 12.68 -9.69 -10.47
CA TRP A 309 14.06 -9.85 -10.03
C TRP A 309 14.15 -11.05 -9.09
N MET A 310 15.24 -11.82 -9.21
CA MET A 310 15.54 -12.75 -8.14
C MET A 310 15.96 -11.97 -6.91
N PRO A 311 15.47 -12.34 -5.71
CA PRO A 311 15.85 -11.65 -4.49
C PRO A 311 17.36 -11.70 -4.33
N THR A 312 17.97 -10.54 -4.18
CA THR A 312 19.41 -10.42 -3.86
C THR A 312 19.55 -10.64 -2.35
N MET A 313 20.06 -11.81 -1.97
CA MET A 313 20.44 -12.09 -0.57
C MET A 313 21.72 -11.36 -0.22
#